data_f52a6d2995ad249eb275de35a0217546
#
_entry.id   f52a6d2995ad249eb275de35a0217546
#
_cell.length_a   1.000
_cell.length_b   1.000
_cell.length_c   1.000
_cell.angle_alpha   90.00
_cell.angle_beta   90.00
_cell.angle_gamma   90.00
#
_symmetry.space_group_name_H-M   'P 1'
#
loop_
_entity.id
_entity.type
_entity.pdbx_description
1 polymer ?
#
loop_
_entity_poly.entity_id
_entity_poly.type
_entity_poly.pdbx_seq_one_letter_code
_entity_poly.pdbx_strand_id
1 'polypeptide(L)'
;ACEAGELIQTYIKTNKDHDALVKTAAFYDFLEVQPHGNNQFMLRKGIFQTEEQLKQINLDIYALGQELGKLVVATGDVHFANKDDSIYRAILMAGKKFEDADQQAPLYYRNTEEMLAEFDYFPPDVAKEIVITNPKKIIADFEELKPVPDGLHSPEIEGAEDEIRDLTYKKAHELYGPKLPDMVQERITKELNSIIGNGFSVLYLIAHKLVKKSNDDGYLVGSRGSVGSSFVANMTGITEVNSLPPHYRCPKCYNTIFKDDGTYSAGADMPDAVCKICGTPMIKDGHDIPFETFLGFKGDKVPDIDLNFSGVYQPRAHAYTEELFGKDNVFRAGTFQTFAEKTAQGYVVNYLSERNLHRKQAEIERLALGFTGVRRTTGQHPGGLMVIPKGVDVHDFTPLQIPADD
;
A
#
# COMPACT_ATOMS: atom_id res chain seq x y z
N ALA A 1 -14.50 -26.27 4.15
CA ALA A 1 -14.57 -25.12 5.06
C ALA A 1 -13.52 -25.25 6.14
N CYS A 2 -12.84 -24.17 6.46
CA CYS A 2 -11.95 -24.06 7.62
C CYS A 2 -12.79 -24.27 8.90
N GLU A 3 -12.17 -24.75 9.98
CA GLU A 3 -12.82 -24.94 11.28
C GLU A 3 -13.43 -23.66 11.86
N ALA A 4 -12.86 -22.50 11.53
CA ALA A 4 -13.40 -21.19 11.89
C ALA A 4 -14.49 -20.70 10.92
N GLY A 5 -14.68 -21.39 9.80
CA GLY A 5 -15.68 -21.05 8.79
C GLY A 5 -17.09 -21.27 9.28
N GLU A 6 -18.04 -20.47 8.76
CA GLU A 6 -19.42 -20.45 9.21
C GLU A 6 -20.09 -21.82 9.14
N LEU A 7 -19.85 -22.61 8.10
CA LEU A 7 -20.45 -23.93 7.93
C LEU A 7 -20.02 -24.92 9.03
N ILE A 8 -18.70 -25.01 9.33
CA ILE A 8 -18.19 -25.86 10.40
C ILE A 8 -18.64 -25.36 11.78
N GLN A 9 -18.66 -24.04 11.98
CA GLN A 9 -19.17 -23.47 13.24
C GLN A 9 -20.68 -23.75 13.42
N THR A 10 -21.47 -23.70 12.37
CA THR A 10 -22.89 -24.09 12.41
C THR A 10 -23.02 -25.57 12.71
N TYR A 11 -22.24 -26.41 12.04
CA TYR A 11 -22.24 -27.87 12.30
C TYR A 11 -21.98 -28.20 13.78
N ILE A 12 -21.00 -27.55 14.40
CA ILE A 12 -20.65 -27.77 15.82
C ILE A 12 -21.71 -27.18 16.74
N LYS A 13 -22.09 -25.91 16.57
CA LYS A 13 -22.96 -25.17 17.49
C LYS A 13 -24.40 -25.69 17.51
N THR A 14 -24.88 -26.17 16.37
CA THR A 14 -26.24 -26.70 16.26
C THR A 14 -26.32 -28.21 16.43
N ASN A 15 -25.20 -28.88 16.75
CA ASN A 15 -25.10 -30.31 16.81
C ASN A 15 -25.66 -31.01 15.55
N LYS A 16 -25.21 -30.55 14.37
CA LYS A 16 -25.57 -31.06 13.04
C LYS A 16 -27.03 -30.81 12.64
N ASP A 17 -27.65 -29.77 13.11
CA ASP A 17 -29.02 -29.42 12.69
C ASP A 17 -29.04 -29.21 11.16
N HIS A 18 -29.84 -30.06 10.48
CA HIS A 18 -29.84 -30.14 9.03
C HIS A 18 -30.35 -28.79 8.38
N ASP A 19 -31.45 -28.23 8.91
CA ASP A 19 -32.06 -27.03 8.36
C ASP A 19 -31.09 -25.82 8.49
N ALA A 20 -30.37 -25.75 9.63
CA ALA A 20 -29.37 -24.74 9.85
C ALA A 20 -28.17 -24.86 8.86
N LEU A 21 -27.75 -26.10 8.60
CA LEU A 21 -26.66 -26.38 7.65
C LEU A 21 -27.09 -26.04 6.21
N VAL A 22 -28.28 -26.46 5.80
CA VAL A 22 -28.85 -26.12 4.48
C VAL A 22 -28.90 -24.59 4.30
N LYS A 23 -29.43 -23.88 5.28
CA LYS A 23 -29.51 -22.41 5.25
C LYS A 23 -28.15 -21.74 5.11
N THR A 24 -27.15 -22.21 5.87
CA THR A 24 -25.79 -21.69 5.81
C THR A 24 -25.12 -22.01 4.47
N ALA A 25 -25.22 -23.28 4.03
CA ALA A 25 -24.61 -23.73 2.79
C ALA A 25 -25.23 -23.10 1.53
N ALA A 26 -26.51 -22.70 1.59
CA ALA A 26 -27.21 -22.08 0.46
C ALA A 26 -26.54 -20.79 -0.05
N PHE A 27 -25.88 -20.05 0.82
CA PHE A 27 -25.17 -18.81 0.49
C PHE A 27 -23.95 -19.03 -0.41
N TYR A 28 -23.23 -20.13 -0.25
CA TYR A 28 -21.95 -20.38 -0.94
C TYR A 28 -22.16 -21.01 -2.32
N ASP A 29 -21.29 -20.68 -3.30
CA ASP A 29 -21.36 -21.24 -4.65
C ASP A 29 -20.86 -22.69 -4.68
N PHE A 30 -19.88 -23.02 -3.87
CA PHE A 30 -19.35 -24.39 -3.66
C PHE A 30 -18.96 -24.61 -2.21
N LEU A 31 -18.80 -25.87 -1.81
CA LEU A 31 -18.42 -26.25 -0.46
C LEU A 31 -16.99 -26.81 -0.46
N GLU A 32 -16.31 -26.70 0.68
CA GLU A 32 -14.93 -27.10 0.86
C GLU A 32 -14.82 -28.15 1.94
N VAL A 33 -14.00 -29.16 1.71
CA VAL A 33 -13.54 -30.14 2.72
C VAL A 33 -12.02 -30.11 2.81
N GLN A 34 -11.48 -30.39 3.99
CA GLN A 34 -10.04 -30.39 4.23
C GLN A 34 -9.59 -31.74 4.82
N PRO A 35 -8.29 -32.11 4.70
CA PRO A 35 -7.74 -33.25 5.39
C PRO A 35 -8.12 -33.23 6.87
N HIS A 36 -8.64 -34.36 7.39
CA HIS A 36 -9.08 -34.43 8.79
C HIS A 36 -7.93 -34.15 9.78
N GLY A 37 -6.68 -34.39 9.37
CA GLY A 37 -5.49 -34.05 10.15
C GLY A 37 -5.33 -32.54 10.44
N ASN A 38 -5.92 -31.67 9.62
CA ASN A 38 -5.92 -30.21 9.87
C ASN A 38 -6.73 -29.87 11.14
N ASN A 39 -7.69 -30.69 11.50
CA ASN A 39 -8.63 -30.51 12.60
C ASN A 39 -8.32 -31.35 13.87
N GLN A 40 -7.14 -31.93 13.98
CA GLN A 40 -6.69 -32.71 15.13
C GLN A 40 -6.78 -31.95 16.48
N PHE A 41 -6.68 -30.63 16.46
CA PHE A 41 -6.86 -29.80 17.64
C PHE A 41 -8.26 -29.94 18.26
N MET A 42 -9.29 -30.26 17.48
CA MET A 42 -10.66 -30.46 17.97
C MET A 42 -10.75 -31.67 18.89
N LEU A 43 -9.95 -32.72 18.63
CA LEU A 43 -9.83 -33.86 19.53
C LEU A 43 -9.14 -33.45 20.83
N ARG A 44 -8.04 -32.69 20.75
CA ARG A 44 -7.32 -32.20 21.93
C ARG A 44 -8.18 -31.30 22.82
N LYS A 45 -9.06 -30.50 22.20
CA LYS A 45 -10.02 -29.62 22.90
C LYS A 45 -11.30 -30.31 23.34
N GLY A 46 -11.45 -31.63 23.07
CA GLY A 46 -12.63 -32.40 23.46
C GLY A 46 -13.92 -32.02 22.71
N ILE A 47 -13.81 -31.30 21.58
CA ILE A 47 -14.96 -30.96 20.71
C ILE A 47 -15.49 -32.26 20.06
N PHE A 48 -14.59 -33.11 19.61
CA PHE A 48 -14.84 -34.44 19.10
C PHE A 48 -13.98 -35.45 19.85
N GLN A 49 -14.35 -36.73 19.81
CA GLN A 49 -13.70 -37.77 20.58
C GLN A 49 -12.82 -38.70 19.73
N THR A 50 -13.10 -38.82 18.43
CA THR A 50 -12.41 -39.77 17.55
C THR A 50 -12.12 -39.12 16.16
N GLU A 51 -11.15 -39.69 15.46
CA GLU A 51 -10.81 -39.27 14.09
C GLU A 51 -11.95 -39.58 13.11
N GLU A 52 -12.72 -40.64 13.36
CA GLU A 52 -13.88 -40.96 12.55
C GLU A 52 -14.94 -39.86 12.59
N GLN A 53 -15.08 -39.17 13.72
CA GLN A 53 -15.98 -38.02 13.82
C GLN A 53 -15.46 -36.81 12.99
N LEU A 54 -14.15 -36.62 12.90
CA LEU A 54 -13.57 -35.59 11.99
C LEU A 54 -13.78 -35.97 10.52
N LYS A 55 -13.59 -37.22 10.14
CA LYS A 55 -13.88 -37.74 8.79
C LYS A 55 -15.36 -37.60 8.46
N GLN A 56 -16.24 -37.82 9.43
CA GLN A 56 -17.69 -37.72 9.26
C GLN A 56 -18.14 -36.30 8.90
N ILE A 57 -17.46 -35.26 9.39
CA ILE A 57 -17.75 -33.87 9.00
C ILE A 57 -17.61 -33.72 7.48
N ASN A 58 -16.54 -34.24 6.91
CA ASN A 58 -16.30 -34.16 5.46
C ASN A 58 -17.34 -34.97 4.66
N LEU A 59 -17.74 -36.12 5.15
CA LEU A 59 -18.80 -36.94 4.53
C LEU A 59 -20.14 -36.19 4.57
N ASP A 60 -20.50 -35.62 5.71
CA ASP A 60 -21.75 -34.85 5.88
C ASP A 60 -21.78 -33.59 4.98
N ILE A 61 -20.64 -32.86 4.85
CA ILE A 61 -20.54 -31.73 3.95
C ILE A 61 -20.66 -32.18 2.49
N TYR A 62 -20.05 -33.29 2.10
CA TYR A 62 -20.20 -33.82 0.76
C TYR A 62 -21.67 -34.19 0.45
N ALA A 63 -22.33 -34.88 1.37
CA ALA A 63 -23.75 -35.23 1.22
C ALA A 63 -24.63 -33.98 1.09
N LEU A 64 -24.36 -32.94 1.91
CA LEU A 64 -25.05 -31.66 1.84
C LEU A 64 -24.83 -30.97 0.48
N GLY A 65 -23.60 -31.03 -0.05
CA GLY A 65 -23.28 -30.50 -1.39
C GLY A 65 -24.08 -31.20 -2.49
N GLN A 66 -24.17 -32.53 -2.44
CA GLN A 66 -24.97 -33.32 -3.38
C GLN A 66 -26.47 -32.97 -3.31
N GLU A 67 -27.01 -32.85 -2.09
CA GLU A 67 -28.41 -32.43 -1.89
C GLU A 67 -28.71 -31.07 -2.47
N LEU A 68 -27.79 -30.09 -2.31
CA LEU A 68 -27.97 -28.72 -2.78
C LEU A 68 -27.52 -28.51 -4.22
N GLY A 69 -27.04 -29.56 -4.91
CA GLY A 69 -26.50 -29.46 -6.27
C GLY A 69 -25.23 -28.59 -6.36
N LYS A 70 -24.45 -28.49 -5.27
CA LYS A 70 -23.24 -27.69 -5.18
C LYS A 70 -21.99 -28.55 -5.33
N LEU A 71 -20.98 -28.02 -6.01
CA LEU A 71 -19.67 -28.68 -6.08
C LEU A 71 -19.03 -28.72 -4.69
N VAL A 72 -18.41 -29.85 -4.37
CA VAL A 72 -17.56 -29.97 -3.17
C VAL A 72 -16.11 -30.14 -3.62
N VAL A 73 -15.20 -29.38 -3.04
CA VAL A 73 -13.77 -29.40 -3.35
C VAL A 73 -12.93 -29.73 -2.12
N ALA A 74 -11.86 -30.49 -2.35
CA ALA A 74 -10.87 -30.76 -1.31
C ALA A 74 -9.70 -29.80 -1.45
N THR A 75 -9.37 -29.06 -0.37
CA THR A 75 -8.23 -28.15 -0.30
C THR A 75 -7.30 -28.50 0.84
N GLY A 76 -6.00 -28.12 0.73
CA GLY A 76 -4.99 -28.47 1.72
C GLY A 76 -4.85 -27.49 2.87
N ASP A 77 -5.41 -26.29 2.76
CA ASP A 77 -5.18 -25.18 3.71
C ASP A 77 -3.67 -24.92 3.94
N VAL A 78 -2.93 -24.78 2.83
CA VAL A 78 -1.46 -24.76 2.84
C VAL A 78 -0.92 -23.51 3.52
N HIS A 79 -0.10 -23.70 4.56
CA HIS A 79 0.59 -22.63 5.28
C HIS A 79 2.12 -22.67 5.12
N PHE A 80 2.67 -23.80 4.68
CA PHE A 80 4.10 -23.97 4.44
C PHE A 80 4.35 -25.01 3.32
N ALA A 81 5.53 -24.96 2.69
CA ALA A 81 5.81 -25.77 1.51
C ALA A 81 6.08 -27.24 1.84
N ASN A 82 6.97 -27.51 2.80
CA ASN A 82 7.39 -28.87 3.14
C ASN A 82 6.94 -29.25 4.56
N LYS A 83 6.87 -30.55 4.85
CA LYS A 83 6.51 -31.06 6.19
C LYS A 83 7.35 -30.46 7.32
N ASP A 84 8.67 -30.34 7.06
CA ASP A 84 9.64 -29.86 8.05
C ASP A 84 9.55 -28.33 8.29
N ASP A 85 8.87 -27.59 7.42
CA ASP A 85 8.69 -26.14 7.54
C ASP A 85 7.69 -25.76 8.64
N SER A 86 6.98 -26.74 9.20
CA SER A 86 6.10 -26.58 10.37
C SER A 86 6.77 -25.88 11.55
N ILE A 87 8.10 -26.02 11.70
CA ILE A 87 8.89 -25.36 12.75
C ILE A 87 8.82 -23.82 12.64
N TYR A 88 8.81 -23.26 11.44
CA TYR A 88 8.72 -21.81 11.25
C TYR A 88 7.38 -21.28 11.75
N ARG A 89 6.29 -22.00 11.44
CA ARG A 89 4.96 -21.64 11.94
C ARG A 89 4.87 -21.80 13.47
N ALA A 90 5.47 -22.84 14.04
CA ALA A 90 5.54 -23.04 15.49
C ALA A 90 6.24 -21.86 16.20
N ILE A 91 7.38 -21.39 15.67
CA ILE A 91 8.11 -20.22 16.19
C ILE A 91 7.23 -18.95 16.14
N LEU A 92 6.52 -18.73 15.02
CA LEU A 92 5.66 -17.56 14.87
C LEU A 92 4.45 -17.60 15.80
N MET A 93 3.80 -18.76 15.95
CA MET A 93 2.67 -18.95 16.85
C MET A 93 3.08 -18.80 18.31
N ALA A 94 4.22 -19.36 18.71
CA ALA A 94 4.76 -19.20 20.06
C ALA A 94 5.05 -17.73 20.37
N GLY A 95 5.61 -16.99 19.43
CA GLY A 95 5.82 -15.54 19.58
C GLY A 95 4.54 -14.73 19.73
N LYS A 96 3.41 -15.25 19.23
CA LYS A 96 2.05 -14.71 19.42
C LYS A 96 1.32 -15.28 20.63
N LYS A 97 2.00 -16.12 21.44
CA LYS A 97 1.47 -16.74 22.66
C LYS A 97 0.32 -17.74 22.44
N PHE A 98 0.30 -18.43 21.30
CA PHE A 98 -0.61 -19.55 21.11
C PHE A 98 -0.16 -20.75 21.95
N GLU A 99 -1.07 -21.32 22.72
CA GLU A 99 -0.78 -22.43 23.65
C GLU A 99 -0.41 -23.74 22.92
N ASP A 100 -0.95 -23.94 21.73
CA ASP A 100 -0.74 -25.12 20.89
C ASP A 100 0.33 -24.92 19.80
N ALA A 101 1.21 -23.93 19.97
CA ALA A 101 2.26 -23.59 19.00
C ALA A 101 3.13 -24.79 18.59
N ASP A 102 3.40 -25.74 19.50
CA ASP A 102 4.22 -26.93 19.23
C ASP A 102 3.44 -28.10 18.63
N GLN A 103 2.13 -27.97 18.53
CA GLN A 103 1.22 -29.00 18.01
C GLN A 103 0.69 -28.62 16.63
N GLN A 104 1.62 -28.45 15.68
CA GLN A 104 1.30 -28.00 14.33
C GLN A 104 0.40 -28.98 13.59
N ALA A 105 -0.65 -28.46 12.96
CA ALA A 105 -1.40 -29.19 11.96
C ALA A 105 -0.56 -29.41 10.69
N PRO A 106 -0.80 -30.52 9.93
CA PRO A 106 0.01 -30.86 8.76
C PRO A 106 -0.37 -30.02 7.53
N LEU A 107 -0.20 -28.70 7.61
CA LEU A 107 -0.62 -27.71 6.61
C LEU A 107 0.45 -27.49 5.51
N TYR A 108 1.14 -28.56 5.11
CA TYR A 108 2.13 -28.49 4.03
C TYR A 108 1.47 -28.65 2.65
N TYR A 109 2.19 -28.22 1.62
CA TYR A 109 1.75 -28.40 0.24
C TYR A 109 1.79 -29.89 -0.14
N ARG A 110 0.62 -30.44 -0.51
CA ARG A 110 0.47 -31.82 -0.95
C ARG A 110 0.33 -31.90 -2.46
N ASN A 111 0.96 -32.89 -3.08
CA ASN A 111 0.68 -33.22 -4.47
C ASN A 111 -0.66 -33.97 -4.59
N THR A 112 -1.07 -34.28 -5.82
CA THR A 112 -2.37 -34.92 -6.08
C THR A 112 -2.49 -36.31 -5.41
N GLU A 113 -1.41 -37.09 -5.42
CA GLU A 113 -1.41 -38.44 -4.83
C GLU A 113 -1.53 -38.35 -3.30
N GLU A 114 -0.81 -37.44 -2.69
CA GLU A 114 -0.89 -37.16 -1.25
C GLU A 114 -2.29 -36.65 -0.86
N MET A 115 -2.89 -35.78 -1.67
CA MET A 115 -4.27 -35.31 -1.43
C MET A 115 -5.28 -36.42 -1.55
N LEU A 116 -5.19 -37.30 -2.56
CA LEU A 116 -6.08 -38.47 -2.67
C LEU A 116 -5.95 -39.40 -1.49
N ALA A 117 -4.74 -39.59 -0.95
CA ALA A 117 -4.53 -40.45 0.25
C ALA A 117 -5.17 -39.85 1.52
N GLU A 118 -5.28 -38.53 1.64
CA GLU A 118 -5.95 -37.87 2.78
C GLU A 118 -7.48 -38.10 2.80
N PHE A 119 -8.05 -38.48 1.65
CA PHE A 119 -9.48 -38.73 1.47
C PHE A 119 -9.82 -40.21 1.11
N ASP A 120 -8.96 -41.15 1.51
CA ASP A 120 -9.10 -42.58 1.24
C ASP A 120 -10.34 -43.23 1.89
N TYR A 121 -10.95 -42.54 2.83
CA TYR A 121 -12.21 -42.97 3.48
C TYR A 121 -13.46 -42.65 2.65
N PHE A 122 -13.32 -41.88 1.55
CA PHE A 122 -14.35 -41.74 0.52
C PHE A 122 -14.24 -42.86 -0.51
N PRO A 123 -15.35 -43.20 -1.22
CA PRO A 123 -15.24 -44.02 -2.44
C PRO A 123 -14.22 -43.42 -3.43
N PRO A 124 -13.42 -44.24 -4.11
CA PRO A 124 -12.32 -43.71 -4.98
C PRO A 124 -12.78 -42.76 -6.07
N ASP A 125 -13.97 -42.91 -6.62
CA ASP A 125 -14.59 -42.01 -7.59
C ASP A 125 -14.94 -40.66 -6.97
N VAL A 126 -15.47 -40.66 -5.75
CA VAL A 126 -15.78 -39.45 -4.98
C VAL A 126 -14.49 -38.70 -4.57
N ALA A 127 -13.49 -39.45 -4.05
CA ALA A 127 -12.18 -38.83 -3.74
C ALA A 127 -11.58 -38.14 -4.96
N LYS A 128 -11.62 -38.77 -6.13
CA LYS A 128 -11.20 -38.20 -7.41
C LYS A 128 -12.05 -36.99 -7.80
N GLU A 129 -13.34 -37.07 -7.57
CA GLU A 129 -14.27 -35.96 -7.84
C GLU A 129 -13.88 -34.71 -7.06
N ILE A 130 -13.75 -34.80 -5.72
CA ILE A 130 -13.50 -33.65 -4.85
C ILE A 130 -12.07 -33.12 -4.94
N VAL A 131 -11.08 -33.98 -5.21
CA VAL A 131 -9.65 -33.60 -5.26
C VAL A 131 -9.23 -33.10 -6.65
N ILE A 132 -9.81 -33.63 -7.72
CA ILE A 132 -9.34 -33.36 -9.10
C ILE A 132 -10.43 -32.72 -9.95
N THR A 133 -11.60 -33.38 -10.05
CA THR A 133 -12.59 -33.04 -11.05
C THR A 133 -13.28 -31.71 -10.75
N ASN A 134 -13.76 -31.53 -9.52
CA ASN A 134 -14.48 -30.33 -9.10
C ASN A 134 -13.58 -29.10 -9.03
N PRO A 135 -12.34 -29.15 -8.50
CA PRO A 135 -11.41 -28.03 -8.60
C PRO A 135 -11.16 -27.58 -10.05
N LYS A 136 -11.01 -28.53 -10.99
CA LYS A 136 -10.84 -28.21 -12.41
C LYS A 136 -12.08 -27.54 -13.02
N LYS A 137 -13.28 -27.97 -12.64
CA LYS A 137 -14.53 -27.33 -13.09
C LYS A 137 -14.60 -25.87 -12.61
N ILE A 138 -14.34 -25.62 -11.34
CA ILE A 138 -14.36 -24.25 -10.77
C ILE A 138 -13.34 -23.37 -11.46
N ILE A 139 -12.11 -23.86 -11.68
CA ILE A 139 -11.06 -23.07 -12.39
C ILE A 139 -11.45 -22.79 -13.85
N ALA A 140 -12.15 -23.73 -14.50
CA ALA A 140 -12.59 -23.55 -15.89
C ALA A 140 -13.67 -22.47 -16.06
N ASP A 141 -14.39 -22.15 -14.98
CA ASP A 141 -15.42 -21.11 -14.96
C ASP A 141 -14.84 -19.71 -14.64
N PHE A 142 -13.55 -19.63 -14.33
CA PHE A 142 -12.89 -18.33 -14.06
C PHE A 142 -12.68 -17.56 -15.38
N GLU A 143 -13.15 -16.33 -15.38
CA GLU A 143 -12.86 -15.36 -16.42
C GLU A 143 -11.56 -14.61 -16.11
N GLU A 144 -10.91 -14.08 -17.16
CA GLU A 144 -9.75 -13.21 -16.98
C GLU A 144 -10.23 -11.86 -16.44
N LEU A 145 -9.90 -11.59 -15.19
CA LEU A 145 -10.22 -10.34 -14.50
C LEU A 145 -8.96 -9.52 -14.24
N LYS A 146 -9.04 -8.23 -14.50
CA LYS A 146 -8.04 -7.29 -14.02
C LYS A 146 -8.40 -6.87 -12.60
N PRO A 147 -7.54 -7.16 -11.61
CA PRO A 147 -7.85 -6.88 -10.20
C PRO A 147 -7.84 -5.37 -9.88
N VAL A 148 -7.22 -4.56 -10.74
CA VAL A 148 -7.15 -3.11 -10.62
C VAL A 148 -7.39 -2.49 -12.00
N PRO A 149 -8.17 -1.40 -12.12
CA PRO A 149 -8.35 -0.69 -13.37
C PRO A 149 -7.03 -0.21 -13.98
N ASP A 150 -6.95 -0.21 -15.31
CA ASP A 150 -5.78 0.29 -16.02
C ASP A 150 -5.69 1.81 -15.94
N GLY A 151 -4.48 2.34 -15.98
CA GLY A 151 -4.19 3.78 -16.06
C GLY A 151 -4.07 4.48 -14.72
N LEU A 152 -3.94 5.82 -14.80
CA LEU A 152 -3.90 6.70 -13.64
C LEU A 152 -5.28 7.29 -13.40
N HIS A 153 -5.76 7.19 -12.17
CA HIS A 153 -7.05 7.72 -11.74
C HIS A 153 -6.81 8.88 -10.78
N SER A 154 -6.46 10.03 -11.34
CA SER A 154 -6.23 11.26 -10.55
C SER A 154 -7.56 11.90 -10.18
N PRO A 155 -7.70 12.48 -8.96
CA PRO A 155 -8.85 13.28 -8.63
C PRO A 155 -8.94 14.50 -9.55
N GLU A 156 -10.15 15.02 -9.76
CA GLU A 156 -10.38 16.20 -10.58
C GLU A 156 -10.66 17.42 -9.70
N ILE A 157 -10.10 18.58 -10.09
CA ILE A 157 -10.43 19.88 -9.55
C ILE A 157 -10.79 20.77 -10.74
N GLU A 158 -12.02 21.24 -10.79
CA GLU A 158 -12.49 22.13 -11.85
C GLU A 158 -11.65 23.40 -11.91
N GLY A 159 -11.21 23.78 -13.12
CA GLY A 159 -10.37 24.98 -13.35
C GLY A 159 -8.90 24.85 -12.89
N ALA A 160 -8.42 23.65 -12.53
CA ALA A 160 -7.06 23.47 -12.02
C ALA A 160 -5.97 23.98 -12.95
N GLU A 161 -6.14 23.84 -14.26
CA GLU A 161 -5.18 24.29 -15.27
C GLU A 161 -5.07 25.82 -15.30
N ASP A 162 -6.19 26.52 -15.26
CA ASP A 162 -6.21 27.98 -15.25
C ASP A 162 -5.70 28.52 -13.89
N GLU A 163 -6.12 27.91 -12.78
CA GLU A 163 -5.66 28.33 -11.44
C GLU A 163 -4.14 28.19 -11.29
N ILE A 164 -3.54 27.09 -11.75
CA ILE A 164 -2.08 26.89 -11.70
C ILE A 164 -1.34 27.91 -12.59
N ARG A 165 -1.88 28.19 -13.77
CA ARG A 165 -1.34 29.19 -14.71
C ARG A 165 -1.36 30.58 -14.08
N ASP A 166 -2.52 30.98 -13.55
CA ASP A 166 -2.72 32.30 -12.95
C ASP A 166 -1.82 32.49 -11.71
N LEU A 167 -1.74 31.52 -10.84
CA LEU A 167 -0.85 31.55 -9.68
C LEU A 167 0.62 31.74 -10.11
N THR A 168 1.05 30.99 -11.12
CA THR A 168 2.42 31.02 -11.62
C THR A 168 2.76 32.39 -12.18
N TYR A 169 1.96 32.91 -13.09
CA TYR A 169 2.21 34.19 -13.70
C TYR A 169 2.07 35.35 -12.72
N LYS A 170 1.08 35.32 -11.84
CA LYS A 170 0.91 36.32 -10.79
C LYS A 170 2.17 36.46 -9.94
N LYS A 171 2.73 35.34 -9.47
CA LYS A 171 3.94 35.36 -8.64
C LYS A 171 5.18 35.74 -9.45
N ALA A 172 5.29 35.29 -10.69
CA ALA A 172 6.39 35.66 -11.56
C ALA A 172 6.40 37.18 -11.82
N HIS A 173 5.25 37.79 -12.13
CA HIS A 173 5.13 39.26 -12.30
C HIS A 173 5.38 40.02 -10.99
N GLU A 174 5.00 39.48 -9.84
CA GLU A 174 5.34 40.09 -8.54
C GLU A 174 6.87 40.18 -8.33
N LEU A 175 7.61 39.12 -8.72
CA LEU A 175 9.05 39.03 -8.48
C LEU A 175 9.91 39.67 -9.58
N TYR A 176 9.52 39.53 -10.84
CA TYR A 176 10.32 39.91 -12.01
C TYR A 176 9.73 41.09 -12.83
N GLY A 177 8.57 41.59 -12.39
CA GLY A 177 7.93 42.79 -12.99
C GLY A 177 6.94 42.49 -14.12
N PRO A 178 6.32 43.55 -14.68
CA PRO A 178 5.24 43.40 -15.69
C PRO A 178 5.73 42.82 -17.02
N LYS A 179 7.00 42.98 -17.36
CA LYS A 179 7.65 42.33 -18.50
C LYS A 179 8.67 41.33 -17.98
N LEU A 180 8.33 40.04 -18.08
CA LEU A 180 9.21 38.98 -17.64
C LEU A 180 10.49 38.93 -18.48
N PRO A 181 11.66 38.63 -17.89
CA PRO A 181 12.87 38.28 -18.66
C PRO A 181 12.60 37.01 -19.51
N ASP A 182 13.22 36.94 -20.68
CA ASP A 182 13.01 35.86 -21.65
C ASP A 182 13.25 34.49 -21.03
N MET A 183 14.31 34.32 -20.26
CA MET A 183 14.63 33.07 -19.55
C MET A 183 13.53 32.65 -18.58
N VAL A 184 12.93 33.59 -17.86
CA VAL A 184 11.80 33.32 -16.94
C VAL A 184 10.56 32.88 -17.73
N GLN A 185 10.25 33.62 -18.80
CA GLN A 185 9.08 33.31 -19.65
C GLN A 185 9.21 31.97 -20.34
N GLU A 186 10.37 31.66 -20.91
CA GLU A 186 10.65 30.36 -21.55
C GLU A 186 10.53 29.20 -20.55
N ARG A 187 11.10 29.36 -19.36
CA ARG A 187 11.01 28.33 -18.30
C ARG A 187 9.59 28.09 -17.87
N ILE A 188 8.79 29.11 -17.59
CA ILE A 188 7.37 28.99 -17.26
C ILE A 188 6.60 28.30 -18.37
N THR A 189 6.79 28.72 -19.61
CA THR A 189 6.09 28.16 -20.76
C THR A 189 6.41 26.67 -20.93
N LYS A 190 7.69 26.28 -20.84
CA LYS A 190 8.14 24.89 -20.93
C LYS A 190 7.52 24.04 -19.85
N GLU A 191 7.57 24.48 -18.60
CA GLU A 191 7.06 23.71 -17.47
C GLU A 191 5.54 23.60 -17.47
N LEU A 192 4.80 24.70 -17.68
CA LEU A 192 3.35 24.68 -17.75
C LEU A 192 2.83 23.80 -18.89
N ASN A 193 3.46 23.85 -20.08
CA ASN A 193 3.08 22.97 -21.18
C ASN A 193 3.25 21.49 -20.82
N SER A 194 4.33 21.14 -20.12
CA SER A 194 4.55 19.78 -19.66
C SER A 194 3.56 19.36 -18.57
N ILE A 195 3.36 20.21 -17.54
CA ILE A 195 2.48 19.92 -16.40
C ILE A 195 1.02 19.76 -16.86
N ILE A 196 0.53 20.71 -17.68
CA ILE A 196 -0.85 20.71 -18.17
C ILE A 196 -1.03 19.60 -19.20
N GLY A 197 -0.11 19.48 -20.17
CA GLY A 197 -0.20 18.49 -21.24
C GLY A 197 -0.20 17.03 -20.76
N ASN A 198 0.38 16.75 -19.59
CA ASN A 198 0.38 15.42 -18.97
C ASN A 198 -0.67 15.28 -17.85
N GLY A 199 -1.55 16.24 -17.64
CA GLY A 199 -2.63 16.17 -16.66
C GLY A 199 -2.17 16.29 -15.19
N PHE A 200 -1.00 16.90 -14.92
CA PHE A 200 -0.46 17.01 -13.57
C PHE A 200 -0.89 18.29 -12.83
N SER A 201 -1.72 19.13 -13.42
CA SER A 201 -2.18 20.40 -12.83
C SER A 201 -2.82 20.23 -11.48
N VAL A 202 -3.63 19.17 -11.32
CA VAL A 202 -4.32 18.86 -10.07
C VAL A 202 -3.33 18.52 -8.95
N LEU A 203 -2.27 17.78 -9.24
CA LEU A 203 -1.24 17.42 -8.25
C LEU A 203 -0.51 18.67 -7.73
N TYR A 204 -0.13 19.60 -8.63
CA TYR A 204 0.45 20.87 -8.24
C TYR A 204 -0.52 21.72 -7.41
N LEU A 205 -1.79 21.77 -7.82
CA LEU A 205 -2.79 22.55 -7.12
C LEU A 205 -3.08 22.02 -5.70
N ILE A 206 -3.13 20.70 -5.55
CA ILE A 206 -3.26 20.05 -4.22
C ILE A 206 -2.07 20.44 -3.33
N ALA A 207 -0.85 20.28 -3.85
CA ALA A 207 0.36 20.64 -3.11
C ALA A 207 0.36 22.12 -2.70
N HIS A 208 0.03 23.03 -3.64
CA HIS A 208 -0.13 24.45 -3.36
C HIS A 208 -1.15 24.70 -2.23
N LYS A 209 -2.36 24.14 -2.33
CA LYS A 209 -3.44 24.36 -1.35
C LYS A 209 -3.03 23.87 0.04
N LEU A 210 -2.39 22.70 0.13
CA LEU A 210 -1.89 22.13 1.39
C LEU A 210 -0.79 23.01 2.01
N VAL A 211 0.21 23.43 1.22
CA VAL A 211 1.28 24.31 1.72
C VAL A 211 0.73 25.65 2.15
N LYS A 212 -0.13 26.26 1.32
CA LYS A 212 -0.78 27.53 1.62
C LYS A 212 -1.57 27.47 2.91
N LYS A 213 -2.42 26.44 3.09
CA LYS A 213 -3.25 26.26 4.29
C LYS A 213 -2.39 26.15 5.55
N SER A 214 -1.30 25.38 5.50
CA SER A 214 -0.38 25.25 6.64
C SER A 214 0.30 26.57 6.99
N ASN A 215 0.79 27.30 5.99
CA ASN A 215 1.44 28.59 6.18
C ASN A 215 0.47 29.66 6.71
N ASP A 216 -0.77 29.69 6.21
CA ASP A 216 -1.83 30.60 6.68
C ASP A 216 -2.19 30.29 8.15
N ASP A 217 -2.10 29.04 8.59
CA ASP A 217 -2.30 28.65 9.99
C ASP A 217 -1.03 28.83 10.85
N GLY A 218 0.06 29.38 10.30
CA GLY A 218 1.29 29.71 11.02
C GLY A 218 2.30 28.56 11.14
N TYR A 219 2.16 27.50 10.34
CA TYR A 219 3.07 26.35 10.34
C TYR A 219 3.82 26.27 9.02
N LEU A 220 5.15 26.35 9.07
CA LEU A 220 6.00 26.22 7.89
C LEU A 220 5.96 24.79 7.33
N VAL A 221 6.02 24.69 6.00
CA VAL A 221 6.13 23.43 5.25
C VAL A 221 7.40 23.45 4.44
N GLY A 222 8.22 22.43 4.54
CA GLY A 222 9.40 22.23 3.68
C GLY A 222 9.07 21.26 2.56
N SER A 223 9.50 21.54 1.34
CA SER A 223 9.50 20.58 0.26
C SER A 223 10.77 19.72 0.30
N ARG A 224 10.70 18.50 -0.23
CA ARG A 224 11.83 17.57 -0.34
C ARG A 224 11.85 16.90 -1.71
N GLY A 225 13.06 16.46 -2.13
CA GLY A 225 13.22 15.70 -3.37
C GLY A 225 13.26 16.55 -4.62
N SER A 226 12.87 15.95 -5.75
CA SER A 226 13.05 16.53 -7.09
C SER A 226 12.11 17.71 -7.41
N VAL A 227 11.10 17.99 -6.58
CA VAL A 227 10.18 19.13 -6.78
C VAL A 227 10.89 20.49 -6.78
N GLY A 228 12.04 20.59 -6.10
CA GLY A 228 12.90 21.79 -6.12
C GLY A 228 13.47 22.14 -7.52
N SER A 229 13.37 21.26 -8.51
CA SER A 229 13.75 21.54 -9.89
C SER A 229 12.63 22.18 -10.73
N SER A 230 11.40 22.29 -10.19
CA SER A 230 10.28 22.95 -10.87
C SER A 230 10.18 24.43 -10.47
N PHE A 231 10.35 25.30 -11.45
CA PHE A 231 10.14 26.73 -11.27
C PHE A 231 8.66 27.09 -11.07
N VAL A 232 7.75 26.34 -11.72
CA VAL A 232 6.31 26.47 -11.47
C VAL A 232 5.99 26.12 -10.01
N ALA A 233 6.60 25.08 -9.43
CA ALA A 233 6.42 24.75 -8.02
C ALA A 233 6.93 25.88 -7.09
N ASN A 234 8.01 26.58 -7.47
CA ASN A 234 8.47 27.75 -6.73
C ASN A 234 7.49 28.93 -6.88
N MET A 235 7.01 29.23 -8.08
CA MET A 235 6.06 30.33 -8.30
C MET A 235 4.70 30.07 -7.62
N THR A 236 4.29 28.82 -7.48
CA THR A 236 3.06 28.45 -6.75
C THR A 236 3.29 28.26 -5.24
N GLY A 237 4.51 28.46 -4.75
CA GLY A 237 4.82 28.37 -3.31
C GLY A 237 4.87 26.95 -2.75
N ILE A 238 4.95 25.93 -3.60
CA ILE A 238 5.13 24.54 -3.18
C ILE A 238 6.55 24.32 -2.65
N THR A 239 7.53 24.95 -3.27
CA THR A 239 8.93 24.92 -2.86
C THR A 239 9.52 26.33 -2.74
N GLU A 240 10.47 26.49 -1.83
CA GLU A 240 11.24 27.73 -1.70
C GLU A 240 12.44 27.78 -2.67
N VAL A 241 12.77 26.64 -3.30
CA VAL A 241 13.91 26.53 -4.20
C VAL A 241 13.58 27.15 -5.56
N ASN A 242 14.30 28.17 -5.93
CA ASN A 242 14.25 28.75 -7.26
C ASN A 242 15.24 28.01 -8.20
N SER A 243 14.70 27.23 -9.14
CA SER A 243 15.48 26.36 -10.02
C SER A 243 16.11 27.08 -11.24
N LEU A 244 15.90 28.36 -11.39
CA LEU A 244 16.58 29.15 -12.42
C LEU A 244 18.10 29.25 -12.16
N PRO A 245 18.92 29.59 -13.19
CA PRO A 245 20.32 29.90 -12.98
C PRO A 245 20.53 31.02 -11.95
N PRO A 246 21.71 31.09 -11.29
CA PRO A 246 22.02 32.13 -10.33
C PRO A 246 21.81 33.50 -10.91
N HIS A 247 21.11 34.40 -10.21
CA HIS A 247 20.78 35.72 -10.69
C HIS A 247 20.58 36.74 -9.59
N TYR A 248 20.76 38.00 -9.95
CA TYR A 248 20.35 39.13 -9.15
C TYR A 248 19.00 39.63 -9.62
N ARG A 249 18.09 39.96 -8.72
CA ARG A 249 16.84 40.65 -9.01
C ARG A 249 16.68 41.88 -8.13
N CYS A 250 16.27 42.97 -8.69
CA CYS A 250 15.99 44.20 -7.95
C CYS A 250 14.54 44.19 -7.45
N PRO A 251 14.27 44.28 -6.13
CA PRO A 251 12.91 44.30 -5.62
C PRO A 251 12.11 45.55 -5.92
N LYS A 252 12.78 46.64 -6.41
CA LYS A 252 12.16 47.94 -6.69
C LYS A 252 11.86 48.17 -8.17
N CYS A 253 12.82 47.90 -9.05
CA CYS A 253 12.69 48.21 -10.49
C CYS A 253 12.71 46.93 -11.35
N TYR A 254 12.74 45.74 -10.75
CA TYR A 254 12.70 44.45 -11.41
C TYR A 254 13.87 44.15 -12.34
N ASN A 255 14.92 44.99 -12.36
CA ASN A 255 16.11 44.69 -13.12
C ASN A 255 16.71 43.34 -12.70
N THR A 256 16.80 42.42 -13.63
CA THR A 256 17.26 41.04 -13.38
C THR A 256 18.53 40.80 -14.19
N ILE A 257 19.55 40.18 -13.56
CA ILE A 257 20.84 39.87 -14.17
C ILE A 257 21.20 38.44 -13.89
N PHE A 258 21.10 37.58 -14.90
CA PHE A 258 21.47 36.17 -14.81
C PHE A 258 22.99 35.98 -14.86
N LYS A 259 23.47 34.94 -14.15
CA LYS A 259 24.84 34.45 -14.08
C LYS A 259 24.87 32.97 -14.47
N ASP A 260 24.62 32.73 -15.75
CA ASP A 260 24.54 31.38 -16.34
C ASP A 260 25.88 30.95 -17.02
N ASP A 261 26.97 31.62 -16.68
CA ASP A 261 28.30 31.36 -17.18
C ASP A 261 29.09 30.30 -16.40
N GLY A 262 28.44 29.62 -15.44
CA GLY A 262 29.05 28.60 -14.58
C GLY A 262 29.97 29.15 -13.48
N THR A 263 30.03 30.47 -13.30
CA THR A 263 30.89 31.09 -12.26
C THR A 263 30.39 30.76 -10.85
N TYR A 264 29.08 30.65 -10.66
CA TYR A 264 28.43 30.39 -9.37
C TYR A 264 27.48 29.17 -9.48
N SER A 265 27.50 28.34 -8.48
CA SER A 265 26.56 27.17 -8.38
C SER A 265 25.21 27.56 -7.83
N ALA A 266 25.14 28.61 -7.04
CA ALA A 266 23.88 29.11 -6.45
C ALA A 266 23.93 30.64 -6.29
N GLY A 267 22.77 31.25 -6.28
CA GLY A 267 22.66 32.71 -6.03
C GLY A 267 23.24 33.08 -4.66
N ALA A 268 23.14 32.22 -3.66
CA ALA A 268 23.70 32.44 -2.33
C ALA A 268 25.23 32.67 -2.34
N ASP A 269 25.93 32.05 -3.28
CA ASP A 269 27.40 32.13 -3.41
C ASP A 269 27.86 33.47 -4.08
N MET A 270 26.92 34.20 -4.67
CA MET A 270 27.25 35.47 -5.35
C MET A 270 27.52 36.56 -4.33
N PRO A 271 28.46 37.52 -4.64
CA PRO A 271 28.71 38.68 -3.80
C PRO A 271 27.47 39.58 -3.73
N ASP A 272 27.35 40.40 -2.67
CA ASP A 272 26.31 41.40 -2.56
C ASP A 272 26.44 42.46 -3.67
N ALA A 273 25.31 42.88 -4.21
CA ALA A 273 25.27 43.82 -5.31
C ALA A 273 24.18 44.87 -5.11
N VAL A 274 24.41 46.03 -5.72
CA VAL A 274 23.46 47.14 -5.75
C VAL A 274 22.99 47.36 -7.18
N CYS A 275 21.69 47.57 -7.35
CA CYS A 275 21.08 47.79 -8.64
C CYS A 275 21.66 49.10 -9.30
N LYS A 276 22.26 48.96 -10.47
CA LYS A 276 22.84 50.11 -11.21
C LYS A 276 21.80 51.10 -11.72
N ILE A 277 20.51 50.70 -11.78
CA ILE A 277 19.42 51.56 -12.29
C ILE A 277 18.84 52.43 -11.18
N CYS A 278 18.58 51.85 -9.99
CA CYS A 278 17.84 52.54 -8.93
C CYS A 278 18.54 52.58 -7.57
N GLY A 279 19.76 52.06 -7.45
CA GLY A 279 20.54 52.08 -6.22
C GLY A 279 20.04 51.17 -5.08
N THR A 280 19.06 50.31 -5.35
CA THR A 280 18.52 49.39 -4.32
C THR A 280 19.39 48.14 -4.19
N PRO A 281 19.63 47.57 -2.99
CA PRO A 281 20.27 46.28 -2.81
C PRO A 281 19.52 45.20 -3.59
N MET A 282 20.25 44.37 -4.33
CA MET A 282 19.67 43.33 -5.14
C MET A 282 19.53 42.02 -4.32
N ILE A 283 18.48 41.28 -4.59
CA ILE A 283 18.27 39.94 -4.04
C ILE A 283 19.04 38.94 -4.90
N LYS A 284 19.75 38.03 -4.27
CA LYS A 284 20.48 36.90 -4.88
C LYS A 284 19.60 35.68 -4.85
N ASP A 285 19.42 35.00 -5.98
CA ASP A 285 18.53 33.85 -6.09
C ASP A 285 19.01 32.88 -7.18
N GLY A 286 18.42 31.68 -7.25
CA GLY A 286 18.68 30.67 -8.28
C GLY A 286 19.66 29.59 -7.88
N HIS A 287 19.41 28.34 -8.38
CA HIS A 287 20.19 27.14 -8.06
C HIS A 287 20.56 26.32 -9.30
N ASP A 288 20.23 26.78 -10.49
CA ASP A 288 20.55 26.14 -11.78
C ASP A 288 20.17 24.64 -11.84
N ILE A 289 18.92 24.33 -11.55
CA ILE A 289 18.43 22.96 -11.55
C ILE A 289 17.57 22.69 -12.79
N PRO A 290 17.95 21.70 -13.64
CA PRO A 290 17.15 21.36 -14.81
C PRO A 290 15.77 20.76 -14.43
N PHE A 291 14.72 21.18 -15.14
CA PHE A 291 13.35 20.69 -14.95
C PHE A 291 13.23 19.18 -15.21
N GLU A 292 14.04 18.65 -16.09
CA GLU A 292 14.10 17.23 -16.42
C GLU A 292 14.41 16.32 -15.22
N THR A 293 15.00 16.87 -14.19
CA THR A 293 15.22 16.16 -12.92
C THR A 293 13.90 15.74 -12.26
N PHE A 294 12.83 16.52 -12.48
CA PHE A 294 11.51 16.26 -11.88
C PHE A 294 10.61 15.39 -12.77
N LEU A 295 10.31 15.83 -13.98
CA LEU A 295 9.36 15.14 -14.86
C LEU A 295 10.03 14.30 -15.97
N GLY A 296 11.35 14.19 -15.97
CA GLY A 296 12.09 13.48 -17.01
C GLY A 296 12.21 14.26 -18.32
N PHE A 297 13.00 13.74 -19.26
CA PHE A 297 13.27 14.43 -20.53
C PHE A 297 12.05 14.53 -21.45
N LYS A 298 11.09 13.61 -21.33
CA LYS A 298 9.83 13.63 -22.07
C LYS A 298 8.71 14.37 -21.34
N GLY A 299 8.93 14.71 -20.06
CA GLY A 299 7.94 15.37 -19.21
C GLY A 299 6.77 14.48 -18.78
N ASP A 300 6.88 13.15 -18.95
CA ASP A 300 5.84 12.16 -18.75
C ASP A 300 6.01 11.33 -17.47
N LYS A 301 7.09 11.54 -16.74
CA LYS A 301 7.25 10.92 -15.42
C LYS A 301 6.25 11.53 -14.44
N VAL A 302 5.46 10.67 -13.79
CA VAL A 302 4.52 11.12 -12.75
C VAL A 302 5.28 11.83 -11.63
N PRO A 303 4.91 13.08 -11.30
CA PRO A 303 5.61 13.84 -10.27
C PRO A 303 5.39 13.26 -8.88
N ASP A 304 6.45 13.27 -8.08
CA ASP A 304 6.45 12.91 -6.67
C ASP A 304 6.74 14.17 -5.86
N ILE A 305 5.74 14.70 -5.16
CA ILE A 305 5.83 15.95 -4.39
C ILE A 305 5.77 15.61 -2.90
N ASP A 306 6.95 15.54 -2.29
CA ASP A 306 7.11 15.30 -0.86
C ASP A 306 7.01 16.61 -0.07
N LEU A 307 6.05 16.68 0.87
CA LEU A 307 5.83 17.83 1.74
C LEU A 307 6.08 17.45 3.21
N ASN A 308 6.98 18.17 3.87
CA ASN A 308 7.31 17.98 5.27
C ASN A 308 6.52 18.95 6.14
N PHE A 309 5.43 18.50 6.70
CA PHE A 309 4.63 19.24 7.67
C PHE A 309 5.20 19.09 9.08
N SER A 310 4.93 20.08 9.93
CA SER A 310 5.11 19.91 11.38
C SER A 310 4.28 18.71 11.88
N GLY A 311 4.87 17.85 12.73
CA GLY A 311 4.17 16.69 13.27
C GLY A 311 2.86 17.03 14.01
N VAL A 312 2.80 18.24 14.61
CA VAL A 312 1.59 18.75 15.27
C VAL A 312 0.52 19.16 14.23
N TYR A 313 0.93 19.60 13.04
CA TYR A 313 0.03 20.09 12.00
C TYR A 313 -0.41 18.99 11.03
N GLN A 314 0.36 17.94 10.86
CA GLN A 314 0.08 16.87 9.88
C GLN A 314 -1.35 16.32 9.93
N PRO A 315 -1.98 16.07 11.10
CA PRO A 315 -3.39 15.65 11.14
C PRO A 315 -4.35 16.66 10.55
N ARG A 316 -4.06 17.98 10.68
CA ARG A 316 -4.87 19.05 10.06
C ARG A 316 -4.71 19.09 8.55
N ALA A 317 -3.49 18.84 8.04
CA ALA A 317 -3.25 18.72 6.60
C ALA A 317 -4.02 17.53 6.00
N HIS A 318 -4.07 16.40 6.71
CA HIS A 318 -4.89 15.25 6.31
C HIS A 318 -6.37 15.59 6.30
N ALA A 319 -6.89 16.23 7.35
CA ALA A 319 -8.30 16.66 7.42
C ALA A 319 -8.64 17.66 6.29
N TYR A 320 -7.72 18.56 5.95
CA TYR A 320 -7.92 19.48 4.85
C TYR A 320 -7.98 18.78 3.47
N THR A 321 -7.29 17.67 3.29
CA THR A 321 -7.44 16.83 2.09
C THR A 321 -8.87 16.26 1.99
N GLU A 322 -9.46 15.87 3.13
CA GLU A 322 -10.86 15.42 3.18
C GLU A 322 -11.84 16.57 2.85
N GLU A 323 -11.54 17.81 3.26
CA GLU A 323 -12.34 18.99 2.88
C GLU A 323 -12.28 19.26 1.37
N LEU A 324 -11.13 19.04 0.73
CA LEU A 324 -10.94 19.26 -0.71
C LEU A 324 -11.69 18.23 -1.58
N PHE A 325 -11.66 16.96 -1.19
CA PHE A 325 -12.14 15.86 -2.04
C PHE A 325 -13.39 15.15 -1.53
N GLY A 326 -13.79 15.41 -0.29
CA GLY A 326 -14.85 14.69 0.41
C GLY A 326 -14.30 13.55 1.26
N LYS A 327 -14.89 13.40 2.44
CA LYS A 327 -14.46 12.42 3.45
C LYS A 327 -14.52 10.98 2.95
N ASP A 328 -15.50 10.66 2.10
CA ASP A 328 -15.70 9.31 1.55
C ASP A 328 -14.75 9.00 0.39
N ASN A 329 -13.93 9.95 -0.05
CA ASN A 329 -12.98 9.81 -1.15
C ASN A 329 -11.51 9.82 -0.68
N VAL A 330 -11.25 9.99 0.62
CA VAL A 330 -9.87 10.09 1.15
C VAL A 330 -9.63 8.98 2.17
N PHE A 331 -8.64 8.16 1.90
CA PHE A 331 -8.29 6.99 2.70
C PHE A 331 -6.82 7.03 3.12
N ARG A 332 -6.50 6.54 4.30
CA ARG A 332 -5.12 6.34 4.69
C ARG A 332 -4.52 5.14 3.95
N ALA A 333 -3.31 5.32 3.42
CA ALA A 333 -2.59 4.20 2.81
C ALA A 333 -2.23 3.15 3.87
N GLY A 334 -2.48 1.88 3.57
CA GLY A 334 -2.08 0.76 4.40
C GLY A 334 -0.61 0.39 4.15
N THR A 335 -0.01 -0.26 5.13
CA THR A 335 1.34 -0.84 5.01
C THR A 335 1.33 -2.30 5.41
N PHE A 336 2.20 -3.10 4.78
CA PHE A 336 2.54 -4.44 5.21
C PHE A 336 3.89 -4.42 5.91
N GLN A 337 3.92 -4.89 7.14
CA GLN A 337 5.17 -5.09 7.86
C GLN A 337 5.58 -6.55 7.78
N THR A 338 6.84 -6.80 7.47
CA THR A 338 7.42 -8.14 7.38
C THR A 338 8.40 -8.38 8.54
N PHE A 339 8.77 -9.64 8.75
CA PHE A 339 9.82 -9.98 9.70
C PHE A 339 11.18 -9.58 9.13
N ALA A 340 11.82 -8.57 9.72
CA ALA A 340 13.22 -8.27 9.48
C ALA A 340 14.11 -9.32 10.19
N GLU A 341 15.31 -9.55 9.68
CA GLU A 341 16.23 -10.58 10.16
C GLU A 341 16.48 -10.53 11.68
N LYS A 342 16.78 -9.36 12.24
CA LYS A 342 16.97 -9.20 13.69
C LYS A 342 15.72 -9.55 14.51
N THR A 343 14.54 -9.20 14.00
CA THR A 343 13.29 -9.55 14.65
C THR A 343 13.05 -11.05 14.60
N ALA A 344 13.31 -11.67 13.45
CA ALA A 344 13.21 -13.11 13.25
C ALA A 344 14.16 -13.87 14.19
N GLN A 345 15.41 -13.45 14.31
CA GLN A 345 16.37 -14.03 15.27
C GLN A 345 15.86 -13.93 16.71
N GLY A 346 15.30 -12.80 17.12
CA GLY A 346 14.70 -12.65 18.44
C GLY A 346 13.56 -13.64 18.71
N TYR A 347 12.71 -13.89 17.72
CA TYR A 347 11.64 -14.89 17.83
C TYR A 347 12.21 -16.31 18.01
N VAL A 348 13.24 -16.68 17.23
CA VAL A 348 13.89 -18.00 17.35
C VAL A 348 14.54 -18.16 18.73
N VAL A 349 15.31 -17.18 19.19
CA VAL A 349 15.97 -17.23 20.49
C VAL A 349 14.96 -17.37 21.63
N ASN A 350 13.88 -16.59 21.61
CA ASN A 350 12.82 -16.70 22.61
C ASN A 350 12.14 -18.08 22.57
N TYR A 351 11.79 -18.58 21.38
CA TYR A 351 11.20 -19.90 21.19
C TYR A 351 12.06 -21.02 21.80
N LEU A 352 13.36 -21.01 21.49
CA LEU A 352 14.33 -21.98 22.00
C LEU A 352 14.51 -21.86 23.51
N SER A 353 14.64 -20.64 24.04
CA SER A 353 14.81 -20.37 25.47
C SER A 353 13.61 -20.84 26.31
N GLU A 354 12.40 -20.53 25.89
CA GLU A 354 11.15 -20.96 26.58
C GLU A 354 11.02 -22.50 26.67
N ARG A 355 11.69 -23.22 25.76
CA ARG A 355 11.67 -24.70 25.67
C ARG A 355 12.93 -25.36 26.19
N ASN A 356 13.86 -24.56 26.76
CA ASN A 356 15.18 -25.05 27.23
C ASN A 356 15.98 -25.78 26.13
N LEU A 357 15.84 -25.35 24.87
CA LEU A 357 16.53 -25.91 23.72
C LEU A 357 17.79 -25.09 23.40
N HIS A 358 18.93 -25.75 23.41
CA HIS A 358 20.18 -25.12 23.00
C HIS A 358 20.51 -25.46 21.54
N ARG A 359 20.78 -24.43 20.73
CA ARG A 359 21.16 -24.59 19.33
C ARG A 359 22.38 -23.73 19.02
N LYS A 360 23.18 -24.16 18.04
CA LYS A 360 24.32 -23.38 17.53
C LYS A 360 23.80 -22.12 16.80
N GLN A 361 24.63 -21.10 16.77
CA GLN A 361 24.30 -19.82 16.13
C GLN A 361 23.86 -20.00 14.66
N ALA A 362 24.57 -20.85 13.90
CA ALA A 362 24.20 -21.15 12.51
C ALA A 362 22.78 -21.73 12.35
N GLU A 363 22.29 -22.52 13.33
CA GLU A 363 20.93 -23.05 13.31
C GLU A 363 19.90 -21.96 13.66
N ILE A 364 20.24 -21.06 14.56
CA ILE A 364 19.38 -19.89 14.88
C ILE A 364 19.22 -19.02 13.63
N GLU A 365 20.30 -18.75 12.93
CA GLU A 365 20.32 -17.98 11.68
C GLU A 365 19.51 -18.67 10.58
N ARG A 366 19.70 -19.96 10.40
CA ARG A 366 18.92 -20.77 9.43
C ARG A 366 17.43 -20.70 9.70
N LEU A 367 17.02 -20.87 10.96
CA LEU A 367 15.62 -20.79 11.36
C LEU A 367 15.06 -19.37 11.15
N ALA A 368 15.83 -18.34 11.47
CA ALA A 368 15.42 -16.95 11.28
C ALA A 368 15.25 -16.61 9.79
N LEU A 369 16.17 -17.04 8.94
CA LEU A 369 16.11 -16.84 7.49
C LEU A 369 14.86 -17.51 6.89
N GLY A 370 14.43 -18.65 7.41
CA GLY A 370 13.29 -19.41 6.90
C GLY A 370 11.94 -18.68 6.97
N PHE A 371 11.82 -17.62 7.78
CA PHE A 371 10.62 -16.77 7.83
C PHE A 371 10.90 -15.27 7.78
N THR A 372 12.14 -14.85 7.52
CA THR A 372 12.47 -13.46 7.18
C THR A 372 11.72 -13.07 5.91
N GLY A 373 11.11 -11.87 5.91
CA GLY A 373 10.28 -11.40 4.80
C GLY A 373 8.82 -11.85 4.85
N VAL A 374 8.45 -12.81 5.71
CA VAL A 374 7.06 -13.20 5.90
C VAL A 374 6.27 -12.05 6.52
N ARG A 375 5.02 -11.87 6.09
CA ARG A 375 4.13 -10.84 6.62
C ARG A 375 3.91 -11.02 8.12
N ARG A 376 4.17 -9.96 8.87
CA ARG A 376 4.00 -9.90 10.33
C ARG A 376 2.67 -9.31 10.73
N THR A 377 2.39 -8.11 10.23
CA THR A 377 1.19 -7.33 10.53
C THR A 377 0.90 -6.32 9.44
N THR A 378 -0.24 -5.67 9.52
CA THR A 378 -0.59 -4.49 8.74
C THR A 378 -0.52 -3.26 9.63
N GLY A 379 -0.38 -2.09 9.03
CA GLY A 379 -0.37 -0.82 9.72
C GLY A 379 -0.85 0.29 8.78
N GLN A 380 -0.95 1.50 9.31
CA GLN A 380 -1.18 2.70 8.52
C GLN A 380 0.13 3.36 8.12
N HIS A 381 0.21 3.87 6.90
CA HIS A 381 1.31 4.73 6.49
C HIS A 381 1.19 6.08 7.21
N PRO A 382 2.28 6.62 7.81
CA PRO A 382 2.19 7.83 8.62
C PRO A 382 1.83 9.09 7.84
N GLY A 383 2.17 9.16 6.54
CA GLY A 383 1.95 10.34 5.71
C GLY A 383 1.24 10.07 4.38
N GLY A 384 0.96 8.81 4.03
CA GLY A 384 0.33 8.48 2.76
C GLY A 384 -1.20 8.56 2.82
N LEU A 385 -1.78 9.33 1.91
CA LEU A 385 -3.22 9.36 1.66
C LEU A 385 -3.49 8.91 0.22
N MET A 386 -4.57 8.14 0.06
CA MET A 386 -5.12 7.78 -1.24
C MET A 386 -6.37 8.62 -1.48
N VAL A 387 -6.39 9.33 -2.60
CA VAL A 387 -7.56 10.13 -3.00
C VAL A 387 -8.22 9.43 -4.17
N ILE A 388 -9.44 8.99 -3.97
CA ILE A 388 -10.25 8.30 -4.97
C ILE A 388 -11.09 9.33 -5.73
N PRO A 389 -11.11 9.31 -7.07
CA PRO A 389 -11.93 10.22 -7.86
C PRO A 389 -13.42 10.11 -7.52
N LYS A 390 -14.14 11.22 -7.61
CA LYS A 390 -15.59 11.21 -7.38
C LYS A 390 -16.30 10.28 -8.35
N GLY A 391 -17.23 9.49 -7.83
CA GLY A 391 -18.01 8.54 -8.63
C GLY A 391 -17.34 7.19 -8.90
N VAL A 392 -16.17 6.97 -8.36
CA VAL A 392 -15.45 5.69 -8.40
C VAL A 392 -15.44 5.07 -7.00
N ASP A 393 -15.66 3.75 -6.91
CA ASP A 393 -15.61 3.03 -5.64
C ASP A 393 -14.15 2.66 -5.30
N VAL A 394 -13.75 2.87 -4.06
CA VAL A 394 -12.42 2.47 -3.58
C VAL A 394 -12.19 0.96 -3.72
N HIS A 395 -13.25 0.15 -3.64
CA HIS A 395 -13.16 -1.30 -3.78
C HIS A 395 -12.79 -1.75 -5.20
N ASP A 396 -12.91 -0.88 -6.21
CA ASP A 396 -12.39 -1.15 -7.56
C ASP A 396 -10.85 -1.19 -7.58
N PHE A 397 -10.19 -0.62 -6.56
CA PHE A 397 -8.73 -0.56 -6.47
C PHE A 397 -8.14 -1.44 -5.36
N THR A 398 -8.80 -1.50 -4.20
CA THR A 398 -8.22 -2.14 -3.01
C THR A 398 -9.29 -2.43 -1.96
N PRO A 399 -9.13 -3.51 -1.16
CA PRO A 399 -9.95 -3.69 0.01
C PRO A 399 -9.66 -2.62 1.07
N LEU A 400 -10.67 -2.32 1.89
CA LEU A 400 -10.54 -1.49 3.08
C LEU A 400 -10.28 -2.36 4.31
N GLN A 401 -9.46 -1.87 5.21
CA GLN A 401 -9.17 -2.51 6.50
C GLN A 401 -9.28 -1.48 7.62
N ILE A 402 -9.99 -1.83 8.68
CA ILE A 402 -9.98 -1.05 9.92
C ILE A 402 -8.66 -1.37 10.65
N PRO A 403 -7.92 -0.35 11.14
CA PRO A 403 -6.71 -0.58 11.93
C PRO A 403 -7.01 -1.37 13.21
N ALA A 404 -6.05 -2.18 13.66
CA ALA A 404 -6.21 -3.02 14.85
C ALA A 404 -6.28 -2.21 16.16
N ASP A 405 -5.83 -0.95 16.12
CA ASP A 405 -5.70 -0.08 17.29
C ASP A 405 -6.82 0.99 17.36
N ASP A 406 -7.83 0.92 16.51
CA ASP A 406 -9.00 1.82 16.53
C ASP A 406 -10.20 1.21 17.27
#